data_0ba16c447de17f852bd4f1632913b92b
#
_entry.id   0ba16c447de17f852bd4f1632913b92b
#
_cell.length_a   1.000
_cell.length_b   1.000
_cell.length_c   1.000
_cell.angle_alpha   90.00
_cell.angle_beta   90.00
_cell.angle_gamma   90.00
#
_symmetry.space_group_name_H-M   'P 1'
#
loop_
_entity.id
_entity.type
_entity.pdbx_description
1 polymer ?
#
loop_
_entity_poly.entity_id
_entity_poly.type
_entity_poly.pdbx_seq_one_letter_code
_entity_poly.pdbx_strand_id
1 'polypeptide(L)'
;GQHRPHPAVAQWSGLYRIRLMATKSQDGSLLEAQRAKTTPPKMYKVLLLNDDYTPMEFVIVVLQRFFAMGTEQATQIMLKVHNEGRGVCGVFPRDIAATKVEQVGTFARQYQHPLACIMEEN
;
A
#
# COMPACT_ATOMS: atom_id res chain seq x y z
N GLY A 1 -14.68 21.59 28.19
CA GLY A 1 -14.48 21.30 28.20
C GLY A 1 -14.76 21.26 28.05
N GLN A 2 -15.06 21.67 28.25
CA GLN A 2 -14.94 21.34 28.27
C GLN A 2 -14.80 21.16 27.80
N HIS A 3 -14.57 21.31 27.22
CA HIS A 3 -14.18 20.83 26.66
C HIS A 3 -13.65 20.36 26.45
N ARG A 4 -13.60 20.79 26.58
CA ARG A 4 -12.82 19.95 26.67
C ARG A 4 -12.72 19.15 25.65
N PRO A 5 -11.74 18.95 25.18
CA PRO A 5 -11.52 18.25 24.09
C PRO A 5 -12.11 17.04 24.17
N HIS A 6 -12.42 16.49 23.26
CA HIS A 6 -12.83 15.33 23.18
C HIS A 6 -12.16 14.51 24.12
N PRO A 7 -12.66 14.27 25.21
CA PRO A 7 -11.99 13.48 26.24
C PRO A 7 -11.65 12.10 25.77
N ALA A 8 -12.48 11.53 24.97
CA ALA A 8 -12.24 10.18 24.50
C ALA A 8 -10.99 10.09 23.64
N VAL A 9 -10.79 11.08 22.80
CA VAL A 9 -9.59 11.09 21.99
C VAL A 9 -8.36 11.29 22.85
N ALA A 10 -8.47 12.12 23.84
CA ALA A 10 -7.35 12.33 24.74
C ALA A 10 -7.00 11.05 25.46
N GLN A 11 -8.00 10.30 25.89
CA GLN A 11 -7.77 9.06 26.57
C GLN A 11 -7.10 8.03 25.64
N TRP A 12 -7.54 7.98 24.41
CA TRP A 12 -6.95 7.09 23.45
C TRP A 12 -5.48 7.39 23.28
N SER A 13 -5.14 8.66 23.07
CA SER A 13 -3.76 9.06 22.92
C SER A 13 -2.96 8.72 24.16
N GLY A 14 -3.53 8.93 25.32
CA GLY A 14 -2.85 8.63 26.55
C GLY A 14 -2.54 7.17 26.72
N LEU A 15 -3.48 6.32 26.38
CA LEU A 15 -3.27 4.89 26.48
C LEU A 15 -2.18 4.42 25.54
N TYR A 16 -2.21 4.90 24.34
CA TYR A 16 -1.21 4.51 23.37
C TYR A 16 0.18 4.96 23.83
N ARG A 17 0.27 6.16 24.32
CA ARG A 17 1.52 6.70 24.82
C ARG A 17 2.04 5.92 26.00
N ILE A 18 1.18 5.56 26.92
CA ILE A 18 1.56 4.77 28.06
C ILE A 18 2.14 3.44 27.65
N ARG A 19 1.53 2.80 26.69
CA ARG A 19 2.01 1.54 26.20
C ARG A 19 3.41 1.67 25.60
N LEU A 20 3.64 2.73 24.85
CA LEU A 20 4.95 2.97 24.28
C LEU A 20 5.97 3.25 25.35
N MET A 21 5.59 4.04 26.33
CA MET A 21 6.50 4.38 27.41
C MET A 21 6.82 3.18 28.28
N ALA A 22 5.84 2.34 28.53
CA ALA A 22 6.07 1.14 29.31
C ALA A 22 7.07 0.24 28.60
N THR A 23 6.94 0.10 27.31
CA THR A 23 7.87 -0.69 26.55
C THR A 23 9.28 -0.12 26.64
N LYS A 24 9.38 1.18 26.50
CA LYS A 24 10.66 1.81 26.61
C LYS A 24 11.26 1.66 27.98
N SER A 25 10.49 1.92 29.01
CA SER A 25 11.03 1.90 30.35
C SER A 25 11.34 0.48 30.81
N GLN A 26 10.63 -0.49 30.32
CA GLN A 26 10.90 -1.85 30.74
C GLN A 26 12.18 -2.38 30.16
N ASP A 27 12.47 -2.01 28.96
CA ASP A 27 13.58 -2.64 28.35
C ASP A 27 14.04 -1.91 27.14
N GLY A 28 14.58 -0.75 27.31
CA GLY A 28 15.17 -0.02 26.23
C GLY A 28 16.22 -0.81 25.51
N SER A 29 16.99 -1.57 26.27
CA SER A 29 18.05 -2.36 25.65
C SER A 29 17.48 -3.51 24.83
N LEU A 30 16.35 -4.06 25.24
CA LEU A 30 15.73 -5.10 24.46
C LEU A 30 15.22 -4.56 23.14
N LEU A 31 14.59 -3.38 23.18
CA LEU A 31 14.15 -2.76 21.95
C LEU A 31 15.29 -2.43 21.03
N GLU A 32 16.37 -1.97 21.58
CA GLU A 32 17.56 -1.69 20.80
C GLU A 32 18.11 -2.95 20.18
N ALA A 33 18.18 -4.02 20.95
CA ALA A 33 18.67 -5.29 20.46
C ALA A 33 17.78 -5.84 19.36
N GLN A 34 16.46 -5.73 19.52
CA GLN A 34 15.55 -6.17 18.50
C GLN A 34 15.69 -5.36 17.23
N ARG A 35 15.82 -4.05 17.39
CA ARG A 35 15.98 -3.18 16.25
C ARG A 35 17.28 -3.49 15.51
N ALA A 36 18.34 -3.77 16.24
CA ALA A 36 19.60 -4.09 15.64
C ALA A 36 19.58 -5.43 14.92
N LYS A 37 18.76 -6.37 15.43
CA LYS A 37 18.67 -7.68 14.83
C LYS A 37 17.68 -7.75 13.67
N THR A 38 16.74 -6.81 13.61
CA THR A 38 15.76 -6.84 12.54
C THR A 38 16.34 -6.25 11.28
N THR A 39 16.18 -6.97 10.21
CA THR A 39 16.45 -6.41 8.89
C THR A 39 15.14 -5.87 8.36
N PRO A 40 15.18 -4.73 7.67
CA PRO A 40 13.96 -4.23 7.03
C PRO A 40 13.44 -5.28 6.05
N PRO A 41 12.14 -5.43 5.92
CA PRO A 41 11.60 -6.37 4.95
C PRO A 41 11.98 -5.94 3.55
N LYS A 42 12.16 -6.91 2.69
CA LYS A 42 12.32 -6.63 1.27
C LYS A 42 11.03 -6.03 0.76
N MET A 43 11.18 -5.04 -0.08
CA MET A 43 10.05 -4.35 -0.69
C MET A 43 9.88 -4.81 -2.13
N TYR A 44 8.65 -4.75 -2.61
CA TYR A 44 8.31 -5.20 -3.95
C TYR A 44 7.50 -4.13 -4.66
N LYS A 45 7.86 -3.89 -5.91
CA LYS A 45 7.07 -3.02 -6.78
C LYS A 45 5.91 -3.84 -7.32
N VAL A 46 4.73 -3.23 -7.32
CA VAL A 46 3.57 -3.81 -7.99
C VAL A 46 3.39 -3.01 -9.27
N LEU A 47 3.31 -3.71 -10.39
CA LEU A 47 3.26 -3.09 -11.69
C LEU A 47 2.06 -3.57 -12.49
N LEU A 48 1.55 -2.70 -13.33
CA LEU A 48 0.58 -3.06 -14.34
C LEU A 48 1.29 -3.11 -15.69
N LEU A 49 0.91 -4.09 -16.49
CA LEU A 49 1.46 -4.27 -17.83
C LEU A 49 0.43 -3.89 -18.87
N ASN A 50 0.88 -3.29 -19.94
CA ASN A 50 -0.01 -2.91 -21.04
C ASN A 50 -0.46 -4.13 -21.82
N ASP A 51 -1.67 -4.07 -22.33
CA ASP A 51 -2.18 -5.03 -23.30
C ASP A 51 -3.12 -4.30 -24.26
N ASP A 52 -3.51 -4.97 -25.34
CA ASP A 52 -4.26 -4.32 -26.41
C ASP A 52 -5.77 -4.31 -26.19
N TYR A 53 -6.24 -4.91 -25.09
CA TYR A 53 -7.67 -5.13 -24.93
C TYR A 53 -8.28 -4.44 -23.71
N THR A 54 -7.51 -4.23 -22.67
CA THR A 54 -8.04 -3.62 -21.45
C THR A 54 -8.29 -2.12 -21.68
N PRO A 55 -9.51 -1.65 -21.42
CA PRO A 55 -9.80 -0.23 -21.63
C PRO A 55 -9.01 0.66 -20.66
N MET A 56 -8.63 1.84 -21.13
CA MET A 56 -7.90 2.80 -20.30
C MET A 56 -8.67 3.18 -19.05
N GLU A 57 -9.98 3.35 -19.16
CA GLU A 57 -10.81 3.69 -18.00
C GLU A 57 -10.77 2.60 -16.95
N PHE A 58 -10.66 1.34 -17.36
CA PHE A 58 -10.59 0.23 -16.42
C PHE A 58 -9.28 0.30 -15.64
N VAL A 59 -8.19 0.64 -16.31
CA VAL A 59 -6.89 0.79 -15.65
C VAL A 59 -6.97 1.90 -14.61
N ILE A 60 -7.62 3.02 -14.94
CA ILE A 60 -7.81 4.11 -13.98
C ILE A 60 -8.60 3.64 -12.77
N VAL A 61 -9.67 2.88 -12.99
CA VAL A 61 -10.49 2.36 -11.89
C VAL A 61 -9.66 1.46 -10.98
N VAL A 62 -8.82 0.60 -11.54
CA VAL A 62 -7.95 -0.28 -10.78
C VAL A 62 -7.00 0.54 -9.91
N LEU A 63 -6.40 1.56 -10.48
CA LEU A 63 -5.45 2.41 -9.76
C LEU A 63 -6.13 3.16 -8.61
N GLN A 64 -7.35 3.61 -8.84
CA GLN A 64 -8.09 4.31 -7.79
C GLN A 64 -8.57 3.35 -6.71
N ARG A 65 -9.06 2.19 -7.11
CA ARG A 65 -9.68 1.26 -6.17
C ARG A 65 -8.66 0.51 -5.32
N PHE A 66 -7.57 0.07 -5.91
CA PHE A 66 -6.62 -0.80 -5.21
C PHE A 66 -5.36 -0.09 -4.75
N PHE A 67 -5.09 1.08 -5.28
CA PHE A 67 -3.88 1.82 -4.95
C PHE A 67 -4.16 3.23 -4.43
N ALA A 68 -5.41 3.52 -4.17
CA ALA A 68 -5.84 4.76 -3.51
C ALA A 68 -5.35 6.03 -4.22
N MET A 69 -5.26 6.00 -5.53
CA MET A 69 -4.81 7.16 -6.28
C MET A 69 -5.97 8.08 -6.59
N GLY A 70 -5.69 9.39 -6.64
CA GLY A 70 -6.64 10.34 -7.17
C GLY A 70 -6.70 10.24 -8.69
N THR A 71 -7.65 10.95 -9.28
CA THR A 71 -7.87 10.88 -10.73
C THR A 71 -6.64 11.28 -11.51
N GLU A 72 -5.98 12.34 -11.09
CA GLU A 72 -4.83 12.84 -11.81
C GLU A 72 -3.66 11.86 -11.81
N GLN A 73 -3.32 11.34 -10.65
CA GLN A 73 -2.24 10.38 -10.54
C GLN A 73 -2.56 9.10 -11.29
N ALA A 74 -3.80 8.61 -11.16
CA ALA A 74 -4.22 7.40 -11.84
C ALA A 74 -4.11 7.57 -13.36
N THR A 75 -4.50 8.73 -13.87
CA THR A 75 -4.40 9.01 -15.28
C THR A 75 -2.95 9.01 -15.75
N GLN A 76 -2.07 9.60 -14.96
CA GLN A 76 -0.65 9.63 -15.30
C GLN A 76 -0.04 8.24 -15.35
N ILE A 77 -0.35 7.41 -14.37
CA ILE A 77 0.16 6.04 -14.34
C ILE A 77 -0.43 5.23 -15.50
N MET A 78 -1.71 5.40 -15.78
CA MET A 78 -2.36 4.72 -16.90
C MET A 78 -1.66 5.07 -18.21
N LEU A 79 -1.35 6.35 -18.42
CA LEU A 79 -0.66 6.77 -19.63
C LEU A 79 0.75 6.19 -19.70
N LYS A 80 1.41 6.08 -18.57
CA LYS A 80 2.73 5.46 -18.52
C LYS A 80 2.66 3.99 -18.92
N VAL A 81 1.68 3.27 -18.41
CA VAL A 81 1.47 1.86 -18.79
C VAL A 81 1.24 1.77 -20.29
N HIS A 82 0.38 2.65 -20.82
CA HIS A 82 0.04 2.61 -22.23
C HIS A 82 1.23 2.95 -23.12
N ASN A 83 1.99 3.97 -22.76
CA ASN A 83 3.08 4.47 -23.61
C ASN A 83 4.38 3.73 -23.42
N GLU A 84 4.66 3.24 -22.20
CA GLU A 84 5.94 2.60 -21.91
C GLU A 84 5.83 1.09 -21.72
N GLY A 85 4.61 0.56 -21.72
CA GLY A 85 4.39 -0.88 -21.60
C GLY A 85 4.18 -1.34 -20.17
N ARG A 86 4.60 -0.56 -19.18
CA ARG A 86 4.46 -0.94 -17.79
C ARG A 86 4.50 0.30 -16.90
N GLY A 87 3.89 0.22 -15.74
CA GLY A 87 3.89 1.30 -14.78
C GLY A 87 3.83 0.78 -13.36
N VAL A 88 4.61 1.42 -12.49
CA VAL A 88 4.65 1.04 -11.07
C VAL A 88 3.48 1.69 -10.37
N CYS A 89 2.70 0.88 -9.65
CA CYS A 89 1.53 1.34 -8.91
C CYS A 89 1.86 1.64 -7.46
N GLY A 90 2.89 1.01 -6.93
CA GLY A 90 3.31 1.22 -5.56
C GLY A 90 4.37 0.22 -5.16
N VAL A 91 4.94 0.44 -3.98
CA VAL A 91 6.00 -0.42 -3.43
C VAL A 91 5.54 -0.85 -2.05
N PHE A 92 5.54 -2.15 -1.80
CA PHE A 92 4.97 -2.74 -0.60
C PHE A 92 5.81 -3.89 -0.09
N PRO A 93 5.68 -4.25 1.19
CA PRO A 93 6.23 -5.53 1.65
C PRO A 93 5.61 -6.68 0.87
N ARG A 94 6.30 -7.80 0.85
CA ARG A 94 5.93 -8.93 -0.01
C ARG A 94 4.48 -9.36 0.10
N ASP A 95 3.99 -9.52 1.34
CA ASP A 95 2.63 -10.03 1.53
C ASP A 95 1.59 -9.07 1.01
N ILE A 96 1.80 -7.78 1.21
CA ILE A 96 0.88 -6.77 0.73
C ILE A 96 0.93 -6.70 -0.79
N ALA A 97 2.14 -6.76 -1.36
CA ALA A 97 2.29 -6.75 -2.81
C ALA A 97 1.55 -7.93 -3.44
N ALA A 98 1.73 -9.12 -2.86
CA ALA A 98 1.07 -10.33 -3.37
C ALA A 98 -0.45 -10.20 -3.30
N THR A 99 -0.97 -9.62 -2.23
CA THR A 99 -2.40 -9.38 -2.10
C THR A 99 -2.90 -8.42 -3.16
N LYS A 100 -2.15 -7.35 -3.42
CA LYS A 100 -2.53 -6.40 -4.47
C LYS A 100 -2.58 -7.06 -5.83
N VAL A 101 -1.56 -7.86 -6.14
CA VAL A 101 -1.50 -8.57 -7.42
C VAL A 101 -2.72 -9.48 -7.57
N GLU A 102 -3.06 -10.20 -6.52
CA GLU A 102 -4.20 -11.11 -6.55
C GLU A 102 -5.52 -10.36 -6.69
N GLN A 103 -5.69 -9.28 -5.94
CA GLN A 103 -6.92 -8.49 -5.99
C GLN A 103 -7.15 -7.90 -7.37
N VAL A 104 -6.11 -7.34 -7.96
CA VAL A 104 -6.22 -6.73 -9.28
C VAL A 104 -6.51 -7.81 -10.33
N GLY A 105 -5.82 -8.93 -10.25
CA GLY A 105 -6.05 -10.02 -11.20
C GLY A 105 -7.45 -10.57 -11.14
N THR A 106 -7.99 -10.76 -9.93
CA THR A 106 -9.35 -11.24 -9.75
C THR A 106 -10.36 -10.24 -10.31
N PHE A 107 -10.16 -8.96 -10.00
CA PHE A 107 -11.05 -7.91 -10.47
C PHE A 107 -11.04 -7.82 -12.00
N ALA A 108 -9.86 -7.90 -12.61
CA ALA A 108 -9.75 -7.85 -14.07
C ALA A 108 -10.45 -9.03 -14.71
N ARG A 109 -10.27 -10.23 -14.16
CA ARG A 109 -10.93 -11.42 -14.68
C ARG A 109 -12.44 -11.33 -14.56
N GLN A 110 -12.92 -10.74 -13.48
CA GLN A 110 -14.33 -10.54 -13.26
C GLN A 110 -14.98 -9.74 -14.39
N TYR A 111 -14.25 -8.77 -14.91
CA TYR A 111 -14.72 -7.93 -16.00
C TYR A 111 -14.18 -8.37 -17.35
N GLN A 112 -13.55 -9.55 -17.38
CA GLN A 112 -13.08 -10.17 -18.62
C GLN A 112 -12.02 -9.34 -19.35
N HIS A 113 -11.14 -8.70 -18.56
CA HIS A 113 -10.02 -7.96 -19.13
C HIS A 113 -8.72 -8.72 -18.85
N PRO A 114 -7.81 -8.79 -19.82
CA PRO A 114 -6.54 -9.51 -19.65
C PRO A 114 -5.47 -8.72 -18.94
N LEU A 115 -5.82 -7.66 -18.25
CA LEU A 115 -4.86 -6.81 -17.55
C LEU A 115 -4.00 -7.63 -16.61
N ALA A 116 -2.69 -7.52 -16.77
CA ALA A 116 -1.74 -8.24 -15.92
C ALA A 116 -1.17 -7.32 -14.87
N CYS A 117 -1.16 -7.81 -13.64
CA CYS A 117 -0.55 -7.13 -12.51
C CYS A 117 0.50 -8.07 -11.94
N ILE A 118 1.73 -7.57 -11.80
CA ILE A 118 2.83 -8.39 -11.34
C ILE A 118 3.57 -7.68 -10.21
N MET A 119 4.45 -8.40 -9.54
CA MET A 119 5.31 -7.81 -8.53
C MET A 119 6.74 -8.20 -8.81
N GLU A 120 7.66 -7.29 -8.50
CA GLU A 120 9.10 -7.50 -8.66
C GLU A 120 9.81 -6.98 -7.44
N GLU A 121 10.88 -7.61 -7.05
CA GLU A 121 11.68 -7.11 -5.94
C GLU A 121 12.21 -5.72 -6.28
N ASN A 122 12.08 -4.82 -5.36
CA ASN A 122 12.43 -3.42 -5.61
C ASN A 122 13.95 -3.22 -5.53
#